data_c8871125d0fd69dc5b56fb2d854a3551
#
_entry.id   c8871125d0fd69dc5b56fb2d854a3551
#
_cell.length_a   1.000
_cell.length_b   1.000
_cell.length_c   1.000
_cell.angle_alpha   90.00
_cell.angle_beta   90.00
_cell.angle_gamma   90.00
#
_symmetry.space_group_name_H-M   'P 1'
#
loop_
_entity.id
_entity.type
_entity.pdbx_description
1 polymer ?
#
loop_
_entity_poly.entity_id
_entity_poly.type
_entity_poly.pdbx_seq_one_letter_code
_entity_poly.pdbx_strand_id
1 'polypeptide(L)'
;MSSPEQSLDDAYPGERLGLPEHGSGSVARWGRRILALVIDWIASMLVASLILGHNLWTAQGGAGWRPIVTLLVFLAEATLLTALLGGSFGQLATRIHVARLDSRPVNLLQALVRTALICLAVPPLIFNRDQRGLHDLAVGTITLVR
;
A
#
# COMPACT_ATOMS: atom_id res chain seq x y z
N MET A 1 -23.68 -26.47 -21.84
CA MET A 1 -22.27 -26.12 -22.19
C MET A 1 -22.11 -24.62 -22.03
N SER A 2 -21.55 -24.17 -20.92
CA SER A 2 -21.19 -22.77 -20.74
C SER A 2 -19.99 -22.44 -21.61
N SER A 3 -20.09 -21.35 -22.36
CA SER A 3 -19.03 -20.89 -23.26
C SER A 3 -17.75 -20.61 -22.47
N PRO A 4 -16.55 -20.89 -23.00
CA PRO A 4 -15.27 -20.63 -22.33
C PRO A 4 -15.07 -19.15 -21.91
N GLU A 5 -15.78 -18.23 -22.54
CA GLU A 5 -15.73 -16.80 -22.23
C GLU A 5 -16.43 -16.43 -20.91
N GLN A 6 -17.49 -17.17 -20.52
CA GLN A 6 -18.20 -16.92 -19.25
C GLN A 6 -17.39 -17.34 -18.01
N SER A 7 -16.46 -18.29 -18.16
CA SER A 7 -15.60 -18.71 -17.04
C SER A 7 -14.48 -17.70 -16.70
N LEU A 8 -14.24 -16.70 -17.54
CA LEU A 8 -13.24 -15.68 -17.30
C LEU A 8 -13.78 -14.46 -16.55
N ASP A 9 -15.10 -14.25 -16.57
CA ASP A 9 -15.75 -13.12 -15.87
C ASP A 9 -16.08 -13.44 -14.40
N ASP A 10 -16.14 -14.72 -14.05
CA ASP A 10 -16.42 -15.19 -12.68
C ASP A 10 -15.16 -15.36 -11.81
N ALA A 11 -13.98 -15.12 -12.36
CA ALA A 11 -12.70 -15.25 -11.67
C ALA A 11 -12.53 -14.17 -10.58
N TYR A 12 -12.32 -14.61 -9.33
CA TYR A 12 -12.02 -13.69 -8.23
C TYR A 12 -10.56 -13.16 -8.30
N PRO A 13 -10.26 -11.99 -7.71
CA PRO A 13 -8.90 -11.44 -7.70
C PRO A 13 -7.89 -12.38 -7.05
N GLY A 14 -6.82 -12.71 -7.79
CA GLY A 14 -5.77 -13.61 -7.32
C GLY A 14 -5.97 -15.08 -7.67
N GLU A 15 -7.08 -15.49 -8.28
CA GLU A 15 -7.31 -16.88 -8.71
C GLU A 15 -6.19 -17.39 -9.60
N ARG A 16 -5.74 -16.59 -10.58
CA ARG A 16 -4.63 -16.93 -11.48
C ARG A 16 -3.29 -17.10 -10.77
N LEU A 17 -3.17 -16.58 -9.56
CA LEU A 17 -1.99 -16.67 -8.71
C LEU A 17 -2.11 -17.80 -7.69
N GLY A 18 -3.20 -18.57 -7.73
CA GLY A 18 -3.48 -19.66 -6.78
C GLY A 18 -3.81 -19.18 -5.37
N LEU A 19 -4.26 -17.92 -5.23
CA LEU A 19 -4.61 -17.33 -3.93
C LEU A 19 -6.07 -17.64 -3.57
N PRO A 20 -6.41 -17.74 -2.27
CA PRO A 20 -7.77 -17.97 -1.84
C PRO A 20 -8.67 -16.76 -2.13
N GLU A 21 -9.96 -17.01 -2.35
CA GLU A 21 -10.95 -15.97 -2.60
C GLU A 21 -11.17 -15.07 -1.37
N HIS A 22 -11.20 -15.67 -0.19
CA HIS A 22 -11.48 -15.00 1.08
C HIS A 22 -10.53 -15.45 2.19
N GLY A 23 -10.42 -14.63 3.23
CA GLY A 23 -9.63 -14.94 4.42
C GLY A 23 -8.15 -14.62 4.30
N SER A 24 -7.35 -15.22 5.18
CA SER A 24 -5.90 -15.02 5.19
C SER A 24 -5.26 -15.52 3.89
N GLY A 25 -4.39 -14.74 3.32
CA GLY A 25 -3.76 -15.02 2.03
C GLY A 25 -4.54 -14.53 0.80
N SER A 26 -5.80 -14.11 0.94
CA SER A 26 -6.57 -13.52 -0.14
C SER A 26 -6.07 -12.13 -0.51
N VAL A 27 -6.36 -11.69 -1.73
CA VAL A 27 -6.00 -10.33 -2.18
C VAL A 27 -6.74 -9.28 -1.34
N ALA A 28 -6.02 -8.32 -0.80
CA ALA A 28 -6.60 -7.24 0.00
C ALA A 28 -7.50 -6.37 -0.88
N ARG A 29 -8.76 -6.22 -0.48
CA ARG A 29 -9.75 -5.39 -1.17
C ARG A 29 -9.38 -3.91 -1.10
N TRP A 30 -9.81 -3.17 -2.10
CA TRP A 30 -9.51 -1.75 -2.28
C TRP A 30 -9.81 -0.89 -1.03
N GLY A 31 -10.99 -1.06 -0.42
CA GLY A 31 -11.37 -0.29 0.77
C GLY A 31 -10.40 -0.47 1.95
N ARG A 32 -9.89 -1.69 2.15
CA ARG A 32 -8.90 -1.97 3.21
C ARG A 32 -7.54 -1.30 2.92
N ARG A 33 -7.15 -1.22 1.65
CA ARG A 33 -5.93 -0.52 1.22
C ARG A 33 -6.03 1.00 1.40
N ILE A 34 -7.20 1.58 1.07
CA ILE A 34 -7.46 3.00 1.30
C ILE A 34 -7.44 3.31 2.80
N LEU A 35 -8.09 2.49 3.62
CA LEU A 35 -8.06 2.66 5.07
C LEU A 35 -6.62 2.61 5.62
N ALA A 36 -5.81 1.67 5.13
CA ALA A 36 -4.40 1.59 5.49
C ALA A 36 -3.66 2.88 5.13
N LEU A 37 -3.85 3.39 3.92
CA LEU A 37 -3.21 4.63 3.45
C LEU A 37 -3.63 5.84 4.29
N VAL A 38 -4.91 5.93 4.68
CA VAL A 38 -5.41 7.01 5.56
C VAL A 38 -4.73 6.93 6.93
N ILE A 39 -4.61 5.73 7.50
CA ILE A 39 -3.92 5.53 8.80
C ILE A 39 -2.44 5.92 8.68
N ASP A 40 -1.74 5.49 7.63
CA ASP A 40 -0.35 5.86 7.38
C ASP A 40 -0.18 7.37 7.26
N TRP A 41 -1.08 8.03 6.54
CA TRP A 41 -1.04 9.48 6.36
C TRP A 41 -1.22 10.23 7.67
N ILE A 42 -2.22 9.83 8.49
CA ILE A 42 -2.45 10.41 9.82
C ILE A 42 -1.23 10.19 10.72
N ALA A 43 -0.68 8.98 10.76
CA ALA A 43 0.51 8.68 11.56
C ALA A 43 1.71 9.53 11.11
N SER A 44 1.93 9.67 9.81
CA SER A 44 3.00 10.50 9.25
C SER A 44 2.83 11.98 9.57
N MET A 45 1.59 12.49 9.55
CA MET A 45 1.28 13.86 9.97
C MET A 45 1.59 14.09 11.47
N LEU A 46 1.23 13.13 12.32
CA LEU A 46 1.53 13.21 13.75
C LEU A 46 3.04 13.23 14.02
N VAL A 47 3.79 12.32 13.38
CA VAL A 47 5.25 12.27 13.50
C VAL A 47 5.89 13.56 12.97
N ALA A 48 5.47 14.03 11.80
CA ALA A 48 5.95 15.29 11.24
C ALA A 48 5.69 16.48 12.18
N SER A 49 4.52 16.53 12.83
CA SER A 49 4.19 17.55 13.82
C SER A 49 5.10 17.51 15.04
N LEU A 50 5.44 16.33 15.53
CA LEU A 50 6.38 16.17 16.65
C LEU A 50 7.78 16.65 16.26
N ILE A 51 8.25 16.31 15.06
CA ILE A 51 9.56 16.75 14.56
C ILE A 51 9.62 18.26 14.42
N LEU A 52 8.56 18.88 13.92
CA LEU A 52 8.49 20.31 13.65
C LEU A 52 8.07 21.15 14.87
N GLY A 53 7.69 20.50 15.98
CA GLY A 53 7.27 21.20 17.21
C GLY A 53 5.99 22.04 17.05
N HIS A 54 5.09 21.68 16.14
CA HIS A 54 3.92 22.47 15.78
C HIS A 54 2.64 21.66 15.89
N ASN A 55 1.58 22.29 16.41
CA ASN A 55 0.25 21.69 16.41
C ASN A 55 -0.31 21.59 14.99
N LEU A 56 -0.90 20.42 14.65
CA LEU A 56 -1.56 20.17 13.38
C LEU A 56 -2.66 21.19 13.06
N TRP A 57 -3.28 21.74 14.09
CA TRP A 57 -4.45 22.63 14.00
C TRP A 57 -4.10 24.12 13.84
N THR A 58 -2.86 24.53 14.14
CA THR A 58 -2.44 25.94 14.08
C THR A 58 -1.76 26.30 12.75
N ALA A 59 -1.96 25.51 11.71
CA ALA A 59 -1.32 25.67 10.42
C ALA A 59 -1.89 26.84 9.58
N GLN A 60 -2.07 28.00 10.19
CA GLN A 60 -2.34 29.25 9.46
C GLN A 60 -1.01 29.88 9.05
N GLY A 61 -0.76 29.89 7.77
CA GLY A 61 0.31 30.69 7.15
C GLY A 61 1.71 30.12 7.36
N GLY A 62 2.06 29.11 6.64
CA GLY A 62 3.44 28.65 6.69
C GLY A 62 3.82 27.80 5.48
N ALA A 63 4.93 28.19 4.95
CA ALA A 63 5.77 27.59 3.96
C ALA A 63 5.35 26.20 3.41
N GLY A 64 5.31 26.09 2.11
CA GLY A 64 4.98 24.87 1.34
C GLY A 64 5.87 23.64 1.57
N TRP A 65 6.75 23.65 2.58
CA TRP A 65 7.63 22.54 2.93
C TRP A 65 7.03 21.53 3.93
N ARG A 66 5.98 21.90 4.66
CA ARG A 66 5.30 21.00 5.64
C ARG A 66 4.73 19.73 5.00
N PRO A 67 4.00 19.80 3.90
CA PRO A 67 3.56 18.61 3.18
C PRO A 67 4.72 17.74 2.71
N ILE A 68 5.84 18.36 2.38
CA ILE A 68 7.06 17.65 1.96
C ILE A 68 7.64 16.85 3.14
N VAL A 69 7.70 17.41 4.35
CA VAL A 69 8.16 16.67 5.53
C VAL A 69 7.23 15.51 5.83
N THR A 70 5.91 15.71 5.81
CA THR A 70 4.95 14.60 5.99
C THR A 70 5.15 13.50 4.95
N LEU A 71 5.36 13.89 3.70
CA LEU A 71 5.61 12.95 2.60
C LEU A 71 6.92 12.17 2.80
N LEU A 72 7.98 12.84 3.25
CA LEU A 72 9.27 12.20 3.55
C LEU A 72 9.17 11.26 4.76
N VAL A 73 8.42 11.63 5.79
CA VAL A 73 8.13 10.76 6.93
C VAL A 73 7.38 9.51 6.47
N PHE A 74 6.32 9.69 5.68
CA PHE A 74 5.58 8.57 5.09
C PHE A 74 6.48 7.68 4.22
N LEU A 75 7.30 8.27 3.35
CA LEU A 75 8.22 7.53 2.50
C LEU A 75 9.20 6.69 3.32
N ALA A 76 9.79 7.27 4.34
CA ALA A 76 10.75 6.59 5.21
C ALA A 76 10.09 5.47 6.03
N GLU A 77 8.98 5.77 6.70
CA GLU A 77 8.23 4.83 7.53
C GLU A 77 7.73 3.65 6.70
N ALA A 78 6.98 3.91 5.64
CA ALA A 78 6.38 2.86 4.81
C ALA A 78 7.45 2.01 4.11
N THR A 79 8.57 2.60 3.69
CA THR A 79 9.69 1.85 3.10
C THR A 79 10.34 0.92 4.11
N LEU A 80 10.70 1.45 5.29
CA LEU A 80 11.37 0.67 6.33
C LEU A 80 10.49 -0.44 6.87
N LEU A 81 9.24 -0.14 7.22
CA LEU A 81 8.33 -1.15 7.77
C LEU A 81 7.96 -2.20 6.72
N THR A 82 7.78 -1.82 5.46
CA THR A 82 7.53 -2.80 4.39
C THR A 82 8.71 -3.74 4.19
N ALA A 83 9.94 -3.23 4.23
CA ALA A 83 11.13 -4.06 4.11
C ALA A 83 11.37 -4.97 5.31
N LEU A 84 11.05 -4.51 6.53
CA LEU A 84 11.31 -5.24 7.78
C LEU A 84 10.14 -6.14 8.21
N LEU A 85 8.90 -5.67 8.07
CA LEU A 85 7.70 -6.30 8.61
C LEU A 85 6.71 -6.75 7.52
N GLY A 86 6.99 -6.42 6.25
CA GLY A 86 6.13 -6.78 5.13
C GLY A 86 4.93 -5.86 4.95
N GLY A 87 4.93 -4.65 5.51
CA GLY A 87 3.86 -3.68 5.31
C GLY A 87 4.09 -2.39 6.09
N SER A 88 3.51 -1.27 5.62
CA SER A 88 3.50 0.00 6.34
C SER A 88 2.71 -0.10 7.65
N PHE A 89 2.79 0.92 8.49
CA PHE A 89 2.07 0.97 9.76
C PHE A 89 0.55 0.77 9.57
N GLY A 90 -0.07 1.50 8.64
CA GLY A 90 -1.50 1.37 8.33
C GLY A 90 -1.85 0.01 7.73
N GLN A 91 -0.96 -0.57 6.91
CA GLN A 91 -1.15 -1.92 6.39
C GLN A 91 -1.14 -2.97 7.50
N LEU A 92 -0.22 -2.88 8.43
CA LEU A 92 -0.15 -3.78 9.58
C LEU A 92 -1.38 -3.60 10.50
N ALA A 93 -1.80 -2.36 10.75
CA ALA A 93 -2.99 -2.04 11.54
C ALA A 93 -4.28 -2.59 10.92
N THR A 94 -4.38 -2.60 9.59
CA THR A 94 -5.53 -3.15 8.86
C THR A 94 -5.40 -4.65 8.54
N ARG A 95 -4.38 -5.32 9.08
CA ARG A 95 -4.10 -6.75 8.87
C ARG A 95 -3.91 -7.11 7.40
N ILE A 96 -3.19 -6.29 6.67
CA ILE A 96 -2.72 -6.61 5.32
C ILE A 96 -1.21 -6.52 5.28
N HIS A 97 -0.61 -7.20 4.32
CA HIS A 97 0.83 -7.20 4.13
C HIS A 97 1.19 -7.26 2.65
N VAL A 98 2.40 -6.87 2.33
CA VAL A 98 2.96 -6.91 0.99
C VAL A 98 3.77 -8.20 0.85
N ALA A 99 3.43 -9.01 -0.13
CA ALA A 99 4.16 -10.21 -0.47
C ALA A 99 4.75 -10.11 -1.88
N ARG A 100 5.89 -10.75 -2.11
CA ARG A 100 6.43 -10.95 -3.46
C ARG A 100 5.82 -12.21 -4.07
N LEU A 101 5.63 -12.19 -5.38
CA LEU A 101 5.12 -13.34 -6.12
C LEU A 101 6.11 -14.52 -6.15
N ASP A 102 7.40 -14.26 -5.94
CA ASP A 102 8.45 -15.27 -5.88
C ASP A 102 8.70 -15.81 -4.44
N SER A 103 7.81 -15.52 -3.50
CA SER A 103 7.88 -15.96 -2.10
C SER A 103 9.12 -15.48 -1.32
N ARG A 104 9.90 -14.56 -1.87
CA ARG A 104 11.04 -13.94 -1.18
C ARG A 104 10.59 -12.72 -0.38
N PRO A 105 11.31 -12.32 0.67
CA PRO A 105 11.01 -11.08 1.38
C PRO A 105 11.18 -9.87 0.46
N VAL A 106 10.37 -8.84 0.69
CA VAL A 106 10.49 -7.56 -0.02
C VAL A 106 11.78 -6.89 0.43
N ASN A 107 12.66 -6.56 -0.53
CA ASN A 107 13.89 -5.85 -0.20
C ASN A 107 13.66 -4.34 -0.09
N LEU A 108 14.63 -3.63 0.52
CA LEU A 108 14.53 -2.20 0.78
C LEU A 108 14.30 -1.37 -0.50
N LEU A 109 14.99 -1.72 -1.60
CA LEU A 109 14.86 -1.01 -2.87
C LEU A 109 13.46 -1.17 -3.47
N GLN A 110 12.91 -2.38 -3.43
CA GLN A 110 11.54 -2.64 -3.89
C GLN A 110 10.51 -1.90 -3.03
N ALA A 111 10.69 -1.90 -1.70
CA ALA A 111 9.85 -1.15 -0.78
C ALA A 111 9.92 0.36 -1.08
N LEU A 112 11.13 0.89 -1.32
CA LEU A 112 11.33 2.30 -1.66
C LEU A 112 10.65 2.68 -2.97
N VAL A 113 10.89 1.93 -4.06
CA VAL A 113 10.27 2.18 -5.36
C VAL A 113 8.75 2.10 -5.27
N ARG A 114 8.23 1.08 -4.58
CA ARG A 114 6.81 0.92 -4.34
C ARG A 114 6.20 2.12 -3.63
N THR A 115 6.80 2.54 -2.52
CA THR A 115 6.30 3.68 -1.72
C THR A 115 6.44 5.00 -2.47
N ALA A 116 7.54 5.21 -3.20
CA ALA A 116 7.71 6.38 -4.06
C ALA A 116 6.60 6.47 -5.14
N LEU A 117 6.23 5.35 -5.76
CA LEU A 117 5.12 5.30 -6.70
C LEU A 117 3.76 5.60 -6.03
N ILE A 118 3.55 5.16 -4.78
CA ILE A 118 2.36 5.53 -4.01
C ILE A 118 2.32 7.04 -3.76
N CYS A 119 3.47 7.66 -3.45
CA CYS A 119 3.57 9.12 -3.27
C CYS A 119 3.20 9.92 -4.52
N LEU A 120 3.32 9.34 -5.72
CA LEU A 120 2.85 9.98 -6.96
C LEU A 120 1.30 9.97 -7.09
N ALA A 121 0.58 9.32 -6.19
CA ALA A 121 -0.88 9.20 -6.09
C ALA A 121 -1.59 8.51 -7.27
N VAL A 122 -1.09 8.59 -8.48
CA VAL A 122 -1.71 7.99 -9.68
C VAL A 122 -1.58 6.45 -9.71
N PRO A 123 -0.40 5.85 -9.48
CA PRO A 123 -0.23 4.40 -9.54
C PRO A 123 -1.13 3.58 -8.61
N PRO A 124 -1.42 3.99 -7.37
CA PRO A 124 -2.32 3.23 -6.50
C PRO A 124 -3.80 3.28 -6.91
N LEU A 125 -4.19 4.19 -7.79
CA LEU A 125 -5.56 4.30 -8.31
C LEU A 125 -5.81 3.44 -9.55
N ILE A 126 -4.75 2.95 -10.20
CA ILE A 126 -4.85 2.08 -11.38
C ILE A 126 -4.62 0.64 -10.95
N PHE A 127 -5.63 -0.21 -11.11
CA PHE A 127 -5.61 -1.61 -10.74
C PHE A 127 -5.79 -2.51 -11.96
N ASN A 128 -5.16 -3.69 -11.92
CA ASN A 128 -5.44 -4.76 -12.86
C ASN A 128 -6.60 -5.66 -12.38
N ARG A 129 -6.92 -6.72 -13.14
CA ARG A 129 -7.96 -7.72 -12.80
C ARG A 129 -7.73 -8.40 -11.44
N ASP A 130 -6.48 -8.56 -11.02
CA ASP A 130 -6.11 -9.13 -9.72
C ASP A 130 -6.09 -8.10 -8.58
N GLN A 131 -6.66 -6.92 -8.80
CA GLN A 131 -6.64 -5.77 -7.87
C GLN A 131 -5.21 -5.37 -7.42
N ARG A 132 -4.21 -5.61 -8.29
CA ARG A 132 -2.85 -5.12 -8.09
C ARG A 132 -2.73 -3.70 -8.65
N GLY A 133 -2.30 -2.76 -7.81
CA GLY A 133 -1.98 -1.42 -8.27
C GLY A 133 -0.71 -1.38 -9.13
N LEU A 134 -0.52 -0.34 -9.92
CA LEU A 134 0.70 -0.17 -10.72
C LEU A 134 1.98 -0.19 -9.88
N HIS A 135 1.92 0.32 -8.65
CA HIS A 135 3.04 0.26 -7.71
C HIS A 135 3.41 -1.16 -7.29
N ASP A 136 2.42 -2.06 -7.18
CA ASP A 136 2.64 -3.48 -6.92
C ASP A 136 3.14 -4.22 -8.16
N LEU A 137 2.62 -3.86 -9.34
CA LEU A 137 3.04 -4.45 -10.61
C LEU A 137 4.49 -4.11 -10.95
N ALA A 138 4.90 -2.86 -10.71
CA ALA A 138 6.24 -2.37 -11.03
C ALA A 138 7.35 -3.12 -10.29
N VAL A 139 7.08 -3.60 -9.08
CA VAL A 139 8.07 -4.27 -8.22
C VAL A 139 7.80 -5.77 -8.00
N GLY A 140 6.79 -6.33 -8.68
CA GLY A 140 6.44 -7.75 -8.60
C GLY A 140 5.86 -8.17 -7.25
N THR A 141 5.11 -7.28 -6.60
CA THR A 141 4.46 -7.52 -5.31
C THR A 141 2.95 -7.64 -5.43
N ILE A 142 2.31 -8.06 -4.37
CA ILE A 142 0.86 -8.10 -4.19
C ILE A 142 0.53 -7.84 -2.73
N THR A 143 -0.58 -7.16 -2.47
CA THR A 143 -1.04 -6.87 -1.11
C THR A 143 -2.11 -7.90 -0.70
N LEU A 144 -1.82 -8.65 0.35
CA LEU A 144 -2.65 -9.76 0.84
C LEU A 144 -3.21 -9.48 2.24
N VAL A 145 -4.31 -10.14 2.56
CA VAL A 145 -4.88 -10.19 3.91
C VAL A 145 -4.00 -11.11 4.78
N ARG A 146 -3.68 -10.66 5.99
CA ARG A 146 -2.87 -11.39 6.96
C ARG A 146 -3.72 -12.38 7.77
#